data_6ec91e6a3f7100820c37e6c96862de7d
#
_entry.id   6ec91e6a3f7100820c37e6c96862de7d
#
_cell.length_a   1.000
_cell.length_b   1.000
_cell.length_c   1.000
_cell.angle_alpha   90.00
_cell.angle_beta   90.00
_cell.angle_gamma   90.00
#
_symmetry.space_group_name_H-M   'P 1'
#
loop_
_entity.id
_entity.type
_entity.pdbx_description
1 polymer ?
#
loop_
_entity_poly.entity_id
_entity_poly.type
_entity_poly.pdbx_seq_one_letter_code
_entity_poly.pdbx_strand_id
1 'polypeptide(L)'
;MDDPEVEQAARELGAEVAKRGWTLVCGGMGGVMAAACRGLREARAAGLGDADQARCVGILPCDSPFGGNAYLDVVIPTGLGMARNALVVKAGDAVVLANGASGTLSEAAMAWQLNRPMVALARTGGWAQELARRGTLDHRSRQEVFAAESVAQAMDHLDHCFRDWERDRGIAGGVGSVD
;
A
#
# COMPACT_ATOMS: atom_id res chain seq x y z
N MET A 1 -15.53 3.63 9.30
CA MET A 1 -14.54 2.74 9.93
C MET A 1 -14.71 2.97 11.43
N ASP A 2 -15.14 1.92 12.12
CA ASP A 2 -15.57 2.06 13.52
C ASP A 2 -14.52 1.56 14.52
N ASP A 3 -13.32 1.21 14.03
CA ASP A 3 -12.22 0.74 14.85
C ASP A 3 -11.07 1.77 14.86
N PRO A 4 -10.86 2.46 16.00
CA PRO A 4 -9.81 3.48 16.12
C PRO A 4 -8.40 2.92 15.98
N GLU A 5 -8.16 1.66 16.34
CA GLU A 5 -6.84 1.04 16.20
C GLU A 5 -6.49 0.81 14.72
N VAL A 6 -7.48 0.40 13.92
CA VAL A 6 -7.31 0.24 12.48
C VAL A 6 -7.07 1.60 11.81
N GLU A 7 -7.81 2.64 12.22
CA GLU A 7 -7.60 3.99 11.69
C GLU A 7 -6.20 4.50 12.03
N GLN A 8 -5.76 4.32 13.25
CA GLN A 8 -4.43 4.74 13.69
C GLN A 8 -3.32 4.01 12.94
N ALA A 9 -3.43 2.69 12.79
CA ALA A 9 -2.46 1.90 12.02
C ALA A 9 -2.40 2.34 10.55
N ALA A 10 -3.54 2.64 9.93
CA ALA A 10 -3.58 3.14 8.57
C ALA A 10 -2.93 4.53 8.44
N ARG A 11 -3.18 5.45 9.38
CA ARG A 11 -2.53 6.78 9.40
C ARG A 11 -1.02 6.67 9.59
N GLU A 12 -0.59 5.82 10.51
CA GLU A 12 0.83 5.54 10.74
C GLU A 12 1.49 4.98 9.49
N LEU A 13 0.86 4.01 8.81
CA LEU A 13 1.34 3.47 7.54
C LEU A 13 1.54 4.59 6.50
N GLY A 14 0.57 5.47 6.33
CA GLY A 14 0.67 6.60 5.41
C GLY A 14 1.82 7.55 5.75
N ALA A 15 2.02 7.83 7.04
CA ALA A 15 3.11 8.66 7.50
C ALA A 15 4.48 8.01 7.24
N GLU A 16 4.61 6.71 7.44
CA GLU A 16 5.85 5.98 7.19
C GLU A 16 6.18 5.88 5.68
N VAL A 17 5.15 5.73 4.83
CA VAL A 17 5.29 5.83 3.36
C VAL A 17 5.82 7.21 2.96
N ALA A 18 5.28 8.29 3.57
CA ALA A 18 5.72 9.64 3.31
C ALA A 18 7.19 9.87 3.69
N LYS A 19 7.61 9.44 4.88
CA LYS A 19 8.98 9.59 5.36
C LYS A 19 10.02 8.98 4.41
N ARG A 20 9.64 7.96 3.64
CA ARG A 20 10.48 7.28 2.65
C ARG A 20 10.39 7.89 1.25
N GLY A 21 9.60 8.93 1.05
CA GLY A 21 9.35 9.53 -0.26
C GLY A 21 8.56 8.62 -1.22
N TRP A 22 7.94 7.55 -0.71
CA TRP A 22 7.22 6.58 -1.53
C TRP A 22 5.83 7.10 -1.93
N THR A 23 5.30 6.55 -3.01
CA THR A 23 3.93 6.82 -3.45
C THR A 23 2.97 5.79 -2.88
N LEU A 24 1.90 6.27 -2.22
CA LEU A 24 0.79 5.46 -1.77
C LEU A 24 -0.25 5.35 -2.87
N VAL A 25 -0.46 4.16 -3.41
CA VAL A 25 -1.52 3.87 -4.38
C VAL A 25 -2.64 3.10 -3.68
N CYS A 26 -3.88 3.54 -3.83
CA CYS A 26 -5.03 2.88 -3.23
C CYS A 26 -6.30 3.03 -4.09
N GLY A 27 -7.38 2.41 -3.65
CA GLY A 27 -8.68 2.52 -4.31
C GLY A 27 -9.37 3.88 -4.17
N GLY A 28 -8.75 4.84 -3.47
CA GLY A 28 -9.21 6.23 -3.39
C GLY A 28 -10.47 6.49 -2.59
N MET A 29 -11.07 5.47 -1.96
CA MET A 29 -12.33 5.57 -1.21
C MET A 29 -12.10 5.98 0.26
N GLY A 30 -13.11 5.84 1.09
CA GLY A 30 -13.08 6.09 2.53
C GLY A 30 -12.36 5.00 3.34
N GLY A 31 -12.55 5.03 4.66
CA GLY A 31 -12.04 4.02 5.59
C GLY A 31 -10.51 4.00 5.66
N VAL A 32 -9.92 2.81 5.64
CA VAL A 32 -8.46 2.57 5.70
C VAL A 32 -7.71 3.39 4.64
N MET A 33 -8.23 3.48 3.42
CA MET A 33 -7.60 4.23 2.33
C MET A 33 -7.51 5.73 2.63
N ALA A 34 -8.61 6.32 3.11
CA ALA A 34 -8.61 7.74 3.48
C ALA A 34 -7.72 8.03 4.69
N ALA A 35 -7.69 7.13 5.69
CA ALA A 35 -6.83 7.26 6.86
C ALA A 35 -5.33 7.22 6.47
N ALA A 36 -4.94 6.29 5.60
CA ALA A 36 -3.56 6.19 5.11
C ALA A 36 -3.17 7.45 4.29
N CYS A 37 -4.02 7.90 3.37
CA CYS A 37 -3.77 9.14 2.62
C CYS A 37 -3.67 10.36 3.53
N ARG A 38 -4.49 10.42 4.59
CA ARG A 38 -4.43 11.48 5.60
C ARG A 38 -3.10 11.49 6.33
N GLY A 39 -2.63 10.33 6.80
CA GLY A 39 -1.35 10.19 7.49
C GLY A 39 -0.17 10.63 6.62
N LEU A 40 -0.17 10.27 5.34
CA LEU A 40 0.85 10.72 4.38
C LEU A 40 0.83 12.25 4.24
N ARG A 41 -0.32 12.87 4.08
CA ARG A 41 -0.42 14.34 3.95
C ARG A 41 0.00 15.07 5.22
N GLU A 42 -0.35 14.56 6.39
CA GLU A 42 0.07 15.12 7.68
C GLU A 42 1.59 15.07 7.85
N ALA A 43 2.22 13.93 7.52
CA ALA A 43 3.69 13.79 7.55
C ALA A 43 4.38 14.75 6.57
N ARG A 44 3.84 14.91 5.36
CA ARG A 44 4.34 15.86 4.37
C ARG A 44 4.22 17.31 4.87
N ALA A 45 3.09 17.68 5.44
CA ALA A 45 2.88 19.01 6.00
C ALA A 45 3.81 19.31 7.19
N ALA A 46 4.24 18.27 7.90
CA ALA A 46 5.21 18.37 9.00
C ALA A 46 6.67 18.31 8.53
N GLY A 47 6.95 18.15 7.23
CA GLY A 47 8.30 18.09 6.67
C GLY A 47 9.10 16.87 7.12
N LEU A 48 8.44 15.71 7.31
CA LEU A 48 9.10 14.50 7.82
C LEU A 48 9.74 13.69 6.70
N GLY A 49 11.06 13.46 6.79
CA GLY A 49 11.81 12.65 5.82
C GLY A 49 11.73 13.23 4.39
N ASP A 50 11.65 12.37 3.38
CA ASP A 50 11.57 12.73 1.96
C ASP A 50 10.13 13.00 1.51
N ALA A 51 9.29 13.50 2.42
CA ALA A 51 7.85 13.64 2.24
C ALA A 51 7.44 14.52 1.05
N ASP A 52 8.28 15.43 0.59
CA ASP A 52 8.02 16.26 -0.60
C ASP A 52 7.87 15.43 -1.88
N GLN A 53 8.48 14.25 -1.94
CA GLN A 53 8.37 13.31 -3.08
C GLN A 53 7.13 12.43 -2.97
N ALA A 54 6.63 12.20 -1.77
CA ALA A 54 5.52 11.29 -1.51
C ALA A 54 4.19 11.81 -2.12
N ARG A 55 3.42 10.91 -2.72
CA ARG A 55 2.10 11.22 -3.30
C ARG A 55 1.08 10.18 -2.91
N CYS A 56 -0.19 10.61 -2.81
CA CYS A 56 -1.35 9.74 -2.72
C CYS A 56 -2.05 9.64 -4.07
N VAL A 57 -2.11 8.46 -4.65
CA VAL A 57 -2.80 8.17 -5.91
C VAL A 57 -4.04 7.32 -5.63
N GLY A 58 -5.20 7.81 -6.00
CA GLY A 58 -6.47 7.10 -5.89
C GLY A 58 -6.96 6.61 -7.26
N ILE A 59 -7.10 5.30 -7.43
CA ILE A 59 -7.68 4.68 -8.63
C ILE A 59 -9.14 4.34 -8.31
N LEU A 60 -10.07 5.18 -8.79
CA LEU A 60 -11.48 5.11 -8.41
C LEU A 60 -12.27 4.11 -9.26
N PRO A 61 -13.28 3.46 -8.67
CA PRO A 61 -14.19 2.58 -9.41
C PRO A 61 -15.19 3.32 -10.30
N CYS A 62 -15.49 4.57 -10.00
CA CYS A 62 -16.46 5.42 -10.71
C CYS A 62 -15.81 6.23 -11.82
N ASP A 63 -16.65 6.85 -12.67
CA ASP A 63 -16.24 7.72 -13.79
C ASP A 63 -15.91 9.14 -13.34
N SER A 64 -16.32 9.50 -12.12
CA SER A 64 -16.21 10.85 -11.61
C SER A 64 -15.01 11.00 -10.66
N PRO A 65 -14.18 12.04 -10.83
CA PRO A 65 -13.08 12.33 -9.90
C PRO A 65 -13.57 12.75 -8.52
N PHE A 66 -14.83 13.19 -8.39
CA PHE A 66 -15.42 13.65 -7.12
C PHE A 66 -15.76 12.51 -6.15
N GLY A 67 -15.63 11.24 -6.57
CA GLY A 67 -15.84 10.08 -5.71
C GLY A 67 -14.66 9.73 -4.81
N GLY A 68 -13.52 10.42 -4.95
CA GLY A 68 -12.32 10.19 -4.16
C GLY A 68 -12.34 10.85 -2.78
N ASN A 69 -11.51 10.32 -1.85
CA ASN A 69 -11.32 10.98 -0.57
C ASN A 69 -10.51 12.29 -0.70
N ALA A 70 -10.66 13.19 0.26
CA ALA A 70 -10.10 14.54 0.21
C ALA A 70 -8.57 14.62 0.35
N TYR A 71 -7.90 13.49 0.59
CA TYR A 71 -6.46 13.45 0.85
C TYR A 71 -5.63 13.00 -0.35
N LEU A 72 -6.27 12.69 -1.48
CA LEU A 72 -5.60 12.28 -2.71
C LEU A 72 -4.90 13.48 -3.38
N ASP A 73 -3.70 13.25 -3.90
CA ASP A 73 -2.97 14.19 -4.76
C ASP A 73 -3.32 13.97 -6.23
N VAL A 74 -3.48 12.70 -6.62
CA VAL A 74 -3.85 12.30 -7.97
C VAL A 74 -5.09 11.42 -7.92
N VAL A 75 -6.08 11.75 -8.73
CA VAL A 75 -7.34 11.01 -8.82
C VAL A 75 -7.49 10.45 -10.23
N ILE A 76 -7.63 9.13 -10.34
CA ILE A 76 -7.81 8.42 -11.63
C ILE A 76 -9.19 7.75 -11.61
N PRO A 77 -10.23 8.40 -12.15
CA PRO A 77 -11.53 7.78 -12.32
C PRO A 77 -11.47 6.77 -13.49
N THR A 78 -11.97 5.55 -13.26
CA THR A 78 -11.83 4.49 -14.26
C THR A 78 -13.15 3.98 -14.84
N GLY A 79 -14.27 4.15 -14.15
CA GLY A 79 -15.54 3.55 -14.54
C GLY A 79 -15.58 2.02 -14.50
N LEU A 80 -14.52 1.37 -14.01
CA LEU A 80 -14.36 -0.09 -14.07
C LEU A 80 -14.98 -0.83 -12.87
N GLY A 81 -15.61 -0.12 -11.92
CA GLY A 81 -16.11 -0.74 -10.71
C GLY A 81 -15.00 -1.51 -9.98
N MET A 82 -15.32 -2.71 -9.51
CA MET A 82 -14.35 -3.55 -8.79
C MET A 82 -13.18 -4.05 -9.64
N ALA A 83 -13.32 -4.09 -10.96
CA ALA A 83 -12.23 -4.53 -11.85
C ALA A 83 -10.99 -3.60 -11.77
N ARG A 84 -11.15 -2.35 -11.28
CA ARG A 84 -10.01 -1.43 -11.06
C ARG A 84 -9.02 -1.91 -10.01
N ASN A 85 -9.40 -2.89 -9.15
CA ASN A 85 -8.48 -3.47 -8.16
C ASN A 85 -7.20 -4.00 -8.83
N ALA A 86 -7.32 -4.54 -10.04
CA ALA A 86 -6.16 -4.96 -10.83
C ALA A 86 -5.19 -3.80 -11.14
N LEU A 87 -5.72 -2.61 -11.38
CA LEU A 87 -4.91 -1.42 -11.65
C LEU A 87 -4.20 -0.94 -10.39
N VAL A 88 -4.87 -0.97 -9.23
CA VAL A 88 -4.27 -0.62 -7.94
C VAL A 88 -3.05 -1.50 -7.67
N VAL A 89 -3.22 -2.83 -7.77
CA VAL A 89 -2.15 -3.79 -7.51
C VAL A 89 -1.01 -3.68 -8.53
N LYS A 90 -1.33 -3.48 -9.82
CA LYS A 90 -0.30 -3.34 -10.88
C LYS A 90 0.50 -2.04 -10.77
N ALA A 91 -0.10 -0.99 -10.25
CA ALA A 91 0.56 0.30 -10.06
C ALA A 91 1.52 0.32 -8.85
N GLY A 92 1.36 -0.62 -7.90
CA GLY A 92 2.24 -0.73 -6.73
C GLY A 92 3.36 -1.74 -6.93
N ASP A 93 4.49 -1.54 -6.27
CA ASP A 93 5.63 -2.47 -6.23
C ASP A 93 5.51 -3.49 -5.11
N ALA A 94 4.75 -3.17 -4.06
CA ALA A 94 4.37 -4.06 -2.97
C ALA A 94 2.93 -3.77 -2.53
N VAL A 95 2.35 -4.69 -1.76
CA VAL A 95 0.98 -4.55 -1.24
C VAL A 95 0.98 -4.68 0.27
N VAL A 96 0.41 -3.69 0.95
CA VAL A 96 0.14 -3.76 2.39
C VAL A 96 -1.36 -3.96 2.60
N LEU A 97 -1.71 -5.03 3.28
CA LEU A 97 -3.08 -5.39 3.64
C LEU A 97 -3.37 -4.88 5.05
N ALA A 98 -4.40 -4.05 5.19
CA ALA A 98 -4.87 -3.53 6.47
C ALA A 98 -6.38 -3.72 6.58
N ASN A 99 -6.86 -4.50 7.56
CA ASN A 99 -8.26 -4.89 7.69
C ASN A 99 -8.79 -5.53 6.39
N GLY A 100 -9.95 -5.12 5.93
CA GLY A 100 -10.44 -5.41 4.59
C GLY A 100 -11.48 -6.53 4.50
N ALA A 101 -12.32 -6.37 3.47
CA ALA A 101 -13.35 -7.31 3.06
C ALA A 101 -12.97 -7.97 1.71
N SER A 102 -13.96 -8.34 0.90
CA SER A 102 -13.77 -9.04 -0.38
C SER A 102 -12.90 -8.28 -1.40
N GLY A 103 -12.90 -6.93 -1.34
CA GLY A 103 -12.01 -6.10 -2.17
C GLY A 103 -10.54 -6.37 -1.85
N THR A 104 -10.18 -6.34 -0.57
CA THR A 104 -8.82 -6.65 -0.10
C THR A 104 -8.39 -8.07 -0.44
N LEU A 105 -9.30 -9.05 -0.33
CA LEU A 105 -9.02 -10.42 -0.76
C LEU A 105 -8.73 -10.49 -2.27
N SER A 106 -9.49 -9.77 -3.09
CA SER A 106 -9.27 -9.74 -4.54
C SER A 106 -7.91 -9.12 -4.91
N GLU A 107 -7.53 -8.04 -4.23
CA GLU A 107 -6.22 -7.39 -4.40
C GLU A 107 -5.08 -8.29 -3.94
N ALA A 108 -5.24 -8.98 -2.81
CA ALA A 108 -4.26 -9.96 -2.33
C ALA A 108 -4.06 -11.11 -3.33
N ALA A 109 -5.15 -11.65 -3.90
CA ALA A 109 -5.06 -12.70 -4.92
C ALA A 109 -4.34 -12.24 -6.20
N MET A 110 -4.56 -11.00 -6.62
CA MET A 110 -3.86 -10.40 -7.76
C MET A 110 -2.37 -10.16 -7.46
N ALA A 111 -2.05 -9.64 -6.27
CA ALA A 111 -0.68 -9.44 -5.82
C ALA A 111 0.09 -10.75 -5.77
N TRP A 112 -0.55 -11.81 -5.29
CA TRP A 112 -0.02 -13.17 -5.29
C TRP A 112 0.35 -13.67 -6.68
N GLN A 113 -0.57 -13.53 -7.66
CA GLN A 113 -0.33 -13.93 -9.04
C GLN A 113 0.77 -13.11 -9.74
N LEU A 114 0.97 -11.88 -9.31
CA LEU A 114 2.00 -10.98 -9.86
C LEU A 114 3.35 -11.08 -9.13
N ASN A 115 3.47 -11.98 -8.15
CA ASN A 115 4.65 -12.11 -7.27
C ASN A 115 5.06 -10.78 -6.62
N ARG A 116 4.08 -9.94 -6.24
CA ARG A 116 4.35 -8.71 -5.50
C ARG A 116 4.61 -9.05 -4.03
N PRO A 117 5.61 -8.45 -3.38
CA PRO A 117 5.76 -8.55 -1.93
C PRO A 117 4.47 -8.16 -1.22
N MET A 118 4.02 -8.99 -0.29
CA MET A 118 2.80 -8.75 0.48
C MET A 118 3.06 -8.74 1.97
N VAL A 119 2.60 -7.69 2.61
CA VAL A 119 2.61 -7.54 4.06
C VAL A 119 1.17 -7.44 4.57
N ALA A 120 0.83 -8.20 5.58
CA ALA A 120 -0.47 -8.12 6.24
C ALA A 120 -0.31 -7.61 7.67
N LEU A 121 -0.99 -6.52 8.00
CA LEU A 121 -1.05 -5.96 9.36
C LEU A 121 -1.98 -6.85 10.21
N ALA A 122 -1.40 -7.79 10.94
CA ALA A 122 -2.11 -8.87 11.63
C ALA A 122 -3.16 -8.38 12.63
N ARG A 123 -2.93 -7.23 13.26
CA ARG A 123 -3.80 -6.66 14.32
C ARG A 123 -4.96 -5.82 13.79
N THR A 124 -5.09 -5.65 12.48
CA THR A 124 -6.12 -4.79 11.90
C THR A 124 -7.44 -5.53 11.57
N GLY A 125 -7.50 -6.84 11.81
CA GLY A 125 -8.70 -7.64 11.54
C GLY A 125 -8.92 -7.95 10.05
N GLY A 126 -10.11 -8.43 9.72
CA GLY A 126 -10.52 -8.72 8.36
C GLY A 126 -9.62 -9.73 7.63
N TRP A 127 -9.51 -9.56 6.30
CA TRP A 127 -8.64 -10.42 5.49
C TRP A 127 -7.15 -10.21 5.74
N ALA A 128 -6.73 -9.05 6.24
CA ALA A 128 -5.34 -8.84 6.63
C ALA A 128 -4.94 -9.81 7.75
N GLN A 129 -5.74 -9.93 8.82
CA GLN A 129 -5.51 -10.86 9.91
C GLN A 129 -5.54 -12.32 9.44
N GLU A 130 -6.51 -12.68 8.60
CA GLU A 130 -6.65 -14.06 8.11
C GLU A 130 -5.44 -14.47 7.23
N LEU A 131 -4.97 -13.58 6.35
CA LEU A 131 -3.82 -13.85 5.50
C LEU A 131 -2.51 -13.83 6.28
N ALA A 132 -2.37 -12.97 7.30
CA ALA A 132 -1.25 -13.00 8.23
C ALA A 132 -1.14 -14.36 8.94
N ARG A 133 -2.28 -14.90 9.38
CA ARG A 133 -2.34 -16.21 10.03
C ARG A 133 -2.01 -17.37 9.09
N ARG A 134 -2.42 -17.28 7.82
CA ARG A 134 -2.17 -18.33 6.82
C ARG A 134 -0.75 -18.33 6.30
N GLY A 135 -0.13 -17.15 6.16
CA GLY A 135 1.18 -16.96 5.53
C GLY A 135 1.22 -17.26 4.03
N THR A 136 0.16 -17.81 3.45
CA THR A 136 0.11 -18.20 2.03
C THR A 136 -1.33 -18.14 1.50
N LEU A 137 -1.48 -17.96 0.18
CA LEU A 137 -2.78 -18.06 -0.49
C LEU A 137 -3.00 -19.45 -1.09
N ASP A 138 -1.97 -20.02 -1.72
CA ASP A 138 -2.04 -21.37 -2.30
C ASP A 138 -0.67 -22.06 -2.28
N HIS A 139 -0.63 -23.35 -2.70
CA HIS A 139 0.57 -24.17 -2.65
C HIS A 139 1.40 -24.14 -3.94
N ARG A 140 1.02 -23.34 -4.94
CA ARG A 140 1.67 -23.31 -6.27
C ARG A 140 2.82 -22.32 -6.33
N SER A 141 2.87 -21.37 -5.40
CA SER A 141 3.93 -20.38 -5.28
C SER A 141 4.74 -20.59 -4.00
N ARG A 142 6.01 -20.18 -4.02
CA ARG A 142 6.85 -20.07 -2.82
C ARG A 142 6.73 -18.70 -2.15
N GLN A 143 5.89 -17.84 -2.69
CA GLN A 143 5.64 -16.54 -2.11
C GLN A 143 4.99 -16.68 -0.73
N GLU A 144 5.31 -15.77 0.16
CA GLU A 144 4.74 -15.70 1.50
C GLU A 144 4.04 -14.36 1.72
N VAL A 145 3.02 -14.36 2.56
CA VAL A 145 2.43 -13.14 3.11
C VAL A 145 3.14 -12.87 4.42
N PHE A 146 3.91 -11.80 4.47
CA PHE A 146 4.60 -11.42 5.70
C PHE A 146 3.59 -10.88 6.72
N ALA A 147 3.52 -11.53 7.88
CA ALA A 147 2.67 -11.11 8.98
C ALA A 147 3.41 -10.06 9.82
N ALA A 148 2.90 -8.82 9.83
CA ALA A 148 3.45 -7.73 10.63
C ALA A 148 2.54 -7.41 11.81
N GLU A 149 3.10 -7.38 13.01
CA GLU A 149 2.40 -7.01 14.25
C GLU A 149 2.31 -5.49 14.45
N SER A 150 3.11 -4.72 13.71
CA SER A 150 3.12 -3.27 13.73
C SER A 150 3.44 -2.69 12.36
N VAL A 151 3.12 -1.41 12.16
CA VAL A 151 3.49 -0.68 10.95
C VAL A 151 5.01 -0.60 10.80
N ALA A 152 5.76 -0.38 11.88
CA ALA A 152 7.22 -0.36 11.85
C ALA A 152 7.77 -1.67 11.28
N GLN A 153 7.32 -2.82 11.79
CA GLN A 153 7.74 -4.13 11.28
C GLN A 153 7.37 -4.33 9.79
N ALA A 154 6.20 -3.86 9.38
CA ALA A 154 5.79 -3.90 7.97
C ALA A 154 6.74 -3.11 7.08
N MET A 155 7.11 -1.91 7.49
CA MET A 155 7.97 -1.02 6.72
C MET A 155 9.42 -1.52 6.68
N ASP A 156 9.95 -2.04 7.78
CA ASP A 156 11.29 -2.65 7.81
C ASP A 156 11.39 -3.83 6.84
N HIS A 157 10.34 -4.66 6.77
CA HIS A 157 10.29 -5.76 5.80
C HIS A 157 10.25 -5.25 4.34
N LEU A 158 9.46 -4.23 4.05
CA LEU A 158 9.41 -3.63 2.70
C LEU A 158 10.73 -2.96 2.32
N ASP A 159 11.39 -2.27 3.25
CA ASP A 159 12.72 -1.70 3.02
C ASP A 159 13.74 -2.78 2.64
N HIS A 160 13.62 -3.98 3.23
CA HIS A 160 14.47 -5.12 2.86
C HIS A 160 14.14 -5.62 1.44
N CYS A 161 12.86 -5.85 1.14
CA CYS A 161 12.42 -6.30 -0.18
C CYS A 161 12.88 -5.34 -1.30
N PHE A 162 12.78 -4.04 -1.08
CA PHE A 162 13.14 -3.05 -2.10
C PHE A 162 14.66 -2.94 -2.29
N ARG A 163 15.46 -3.06 -1.24
CA ARG A 163 16.93 -3.12 -1.37
C ARG A 163 17.39 -4.35 -2.18
N ASP A 164 16.76 -5.50 -1.97
CA ASP A 164 17.06 -6.71 -2.74
C ASP A 164 16.67 -6.54 -4.20
N TRP A 165 15.50 -5.98 -4.47
CA TRP A 165 15.02 -5.70 -5.82
C TRP A 165 15.88 -4.69 -6.60
N GLU A 166 16.38 -3.63 -5.94
CA GLU A 166 17.32 -2.67 -6.53
C GLU A 166 18.65 -3.35 -6.87
N ARG A 167 19.14 -4.22 -6.01
CA ARG A 167 20.37 -4.99 -6.23
C ARG A 167 20.24 -5.91 -7.44
N ASP A 168 19.13 -6.64 -7.54
CA ASP A 168 18.88 -7.58 -8.63
C ASP A 168 18.72 -6.88 -9.99
N ARG A 169 18.28 -5.63 -10.01
CA ARG A 169 18.18 -4.80 -11.23
C ARG A 169 19.46 -4.03 -11.57
N GLY A 170 20.48 -4.11 -10.74
CA GLY A 170 21.72 -3.35 -10.95
C GLY A 170 21.55 -1.84 -10.77
N ILE A 171 20.47 -1.39 -10.10
CA ILE A 171 20.19 0.02 -9.83
C ILE A 171 20.95 0.50 -8.59
N ALA A 172 21.41 -0.42 -7.75
CA ALA A 172 22.20 -0.15 -6.56
C ALA A 172 23.61 0.34 -6.95
N GLY A 173 23.78 1.64 -7.07
CA GLY A 173 25.07 2.30 -7.21
C GLY A 173 25.27 3.04 -8.53
N GLY A 174 24.81 4.27 -8.59
CA GLY A 174 25.31 5.21 -9.57
C GLY A 174 24.22 6.12 -10.14
N VAL A 175 23.97 7.21 -9.47
CA VAL A 175 23.71 8.45 -10.21
C VAL A 175 25.01 8.72 -10.98
N GLY A 176 25.14 8.09 -12.16
CA GLY A 176 26.16 8.45 -13.12
C GLY A 176 25.90 9.88 -13.52
N SER A 177 26.82 10.79 -13.18
CA SER A 177 26.85 12.12 -13.74
C SER A 177 26.80 11.99 -15.27
N VAL A 178 25.74 12.47 -15.86
CA VAL A 178 25.67 12.70 -17.31
C VAL A 178 26.43 13.99 -17.53
N ASP A 179 27.67 13.86 -18.02
CA ASP A 179 28.44 14.95 -18.61
C ASP A 179 27.82 15.38 -19.95
#